data_664e0813bba431fcf2a22d79db578e3a
#
_entry.id   664e0813bba431fcf2a22d79db578e3a
#
_cell.length_a   1.000
_cell.length_b   1.000
_cell.length_c   1.000
_cell.angle_alpha   90.00
_cell.angle_beta   90.00
_cell.angle_gamma   90.00
#
_symmetry.space_group_name_H-M   'P 1'
#
loop_
_entity.id
_entity.type
_entity.pdbx_description
1 polymer ?
#
loop_
_entity_poly.entity_id
_entity_poly.type
_entity_poly.pdbx_seq_one_letter_code
_entity_poly.pdbx_strand_id
1 'polypeptide(L)'
;MNILEHIRQELPWLDGNTVYDLTRGKPAPEQLDITQKYYSDLTIPYEMDGIDLRNYGNPEGLPSARMLGSSILKTNFEETHALDNSSLTLMHQIISCAFFLGFKKSKLSLRQRNLLS
;
A
#
# COMPACT_ATOMS: atom_id res chain seq x y z
N MET A 1 -37.73 -22.26 -10.85
CA MET A 1 -37.18 -20.91 -11.13
C MET A 1 -35.66 -21.07 -11.30
N ASN A 2 -35.13 -20.67 -12.43
CA ASN A 2 -33.70 -20.77 -12.71
C ASN A 2 -32.96 -19.75 -11.84
N ILE A 3 -31.85 -20.15 -11.24
CA ILE A 3 -31.05 -19.28 -10.35
C ILE A 3 -30.62 -17.97 -11.06
N LEU A 4 -30.38 -18.02 -12.36
CA LEU A 4 -30.05 -16.85 -13.18
C LEU A 4 -31.23 -15.87 -13.35
N GLU A 5 -32.46 -16.38 -13.42
CA GLU A 5 -33.68 -15.55 -13.48
C GLU A 5 -33.92 -14.87 -12.12
N HIS A 6 -33.67 -15.57 -11.04
CA HIS A 6 -33.77 -15.00 -9.70
C HIS A 6 -32.74 -13.88 -9.50
N ILE A 7 -31.47 -14.13 -9.87
CA ILE A 7 -30.40 -13.12 -9.79
C ILE A 7 -30.73 -11.88 -10.62
N ARG A 8 -31.28 -12.03 -11.83
CA ARG A 8 -31.68 -10.89 -12.67
C ARG A 8 -32.83 -10.08 -12.08
N GLN A 9 -33.75 -10.70 -11.36
CA GLN A 9 -34.84 -10.01 -10.68
C GLN A 9 -34.35 -9.19 -9.48
N GLU A 10 -33.41 -9.73 -8.72
CA GLU A 10 -32.83 -9.07 -7.53
C GLU A 10 -31.80 -7.99 -7.91
N LEU A 11 -31.15 -8.12 -9.06
CA LEU A 11 -30.10 -7.25 -9.55
C LEU A 11 -30.43 -6.70 -10.97
N PRO A 12 -31.43 -5.82 -11.10
CA PRO A 12 -31.93 -5.35 -12.38
C PRO A 12 -30.89 -4.57 -13.23
N TRP A 13 -29.80 -4.11 -12.62
CA TRP A 13 -28.67 -3.47 -13.33
C TRP A 13 -27.76 -4.49 -14.03
N LEU A 14 -27.89 -5.79 -13.79
CA LEU A 14 -27.20 -6.82 -14.54
C LEU A 14 -27.97 -7.12 -15.85
N ASP A 15 -27.75 -6.27 -16.85
CA ASP A 15 -28.39 -6.36 -18.17
C ASP A 15 -27.92 -7.56 -19.00
N GLY A 16 -26.89 -8.28 -18.55
CA GLY A 16 -26.28 -9.41 -19.25
C GLY A 16 -25.38 -9.02 -20.43
N ASN A 17 -25.28 -7.73 -20.76
CA ASN A 17 -24.44 -7.19 -21.83
C ASN A 17 -23.18 -6.51 -21.28
N THR A 18 -23.22 -6.08 -20.02
CA THR A 18 -22.08 -5.46 -19.36
C THR A 18 -21.12 -6.54 -18.84
N VAL A 19 -19.89 -6.50 -19.30
CA VAL A 19 -18.82 -7.37 -18.80
C VAL A 19 -18.15 -6.72 -17.61
N TYR A 20 -18.34 -7.31 -16.43
CA TYR A 20 -17.65 -6.89 -15.21
C TYR A 20 -16.33 -7.67 -15.09
N ASP A 21 -15.22 -7.00 -15.38
CA ASP A 21 -13.90 -7.61 -15.23
C ASP A 21 -13.45 -7.56 -13.75
N LEU A 22 -13.54 -8.69 -13.08
CA LEU A 22 -13.12 -8.88 -11.70
C LEU A 22 -11.70 -9.47 -11.57
N THR A 23 -10.97 -9.60 -12.67
CA THR A 23 -9.63 -10.20 -12.68
C THR A 23 -8.60 -9.32 -11.97
N ARG A 24 -8.85 -8.03 -11.87
CA ARG A 24 -8.01 -7.05 -11.14
C ARG A 24 -8.88 -6.04 -10.41
N GLY A 25 -8.52 -5.73 -9.18
CA GLY A 25 -9.09 -4.62 -8.43
C GLY A 25 -8.60 -3.28 -8.99
N LYS A 26 -9.26 -2.78 -10.04
CA LYS A 26 -8.97 -1.45 -10.62
C LYS A 26 -10.08 -0.49 -10.24
N PRO A 27 -9.75 0.76 -9.84
CA PRO A 27 -10.74 1.82 -9.79
C PRO A 27 -11.35 2.08 -11.17
N ALA A 28 -12.65 2.39 -11.22
CA ALA A 28 -13.29 2.85 -12.45
C ALA A 28 -12.74 4.23 -12.86
N PRO A 29 -12.78 4.59 -14.18
CA PRO A 29 -12.32 5.89 -14.65
C PRO A 29 -12.92 7.07 -13.87
N GLU A 30 -14.22 7.00 -13.58
CA GLU A 30 -14.94 8.03 -12.84
C GLU A 30 -14.43 8.21 -11.41
N GLN A 31 -13.94 7.14 -10.79
CA GLN A 31 -13.30 7.21 -9.48
C GLN A 31 -11.91 7.86 -9.56
N LEU A 32 -11.19 7.64 -10.65
CA LEU A 32 -9.89 8.26 -10.89
C LEU A 32 -10.04 9.76 -11.19
N ASP A 33 -11.12 10.16 -11.89
CA ASP A 33 -11.42 11.56 -12.20
C ASP A 33 -11.62 12.39 -10.93
N ILE A 34 -12.09 11.80 -9.83
CA ILE A 34 -12.23 12.49 -8.55
C ILE A 34 -10.88 13.04 -8.07
N THR A 35 -9.80 12.30 -8.29
CA THR A 35 -8.46 12.69 -7.84
C THR A 35 -7.70 13.52 -8.88
N GLN A 36 -8.08 13.43 -10.16
CA GLN A 36 -7.38 14.11 -11.25
C GLN A 36 -7.29 15.62 -11.04
N LYS A 37 -8.37 16.25 -10.56
CA LYS A 37 -8.39 17.67 -10.26
C LYS A 37 -7.36 18.12 -9.22
N TYR A 38 -6.99 17.24 -8.27
CA TYR A 38 -6.00 17.55 -7.25
C TYR A 38 -4.58 17.53 -7.82
N TYR A 39 -4.32 16.72 -8.86
CA TYR A 39 -3.01 16.71 -9.52
C TYR A 39 -2.70 18.01 -10.25
N SER A 40 -3.73 18.67 -10.82
CA SER A 40 -3.57 19.94 -11.52
C SER A 40 -3.10 21.09 -10.61
N ASP A 41 -3.50 21.01 -9.35
CA ASP A 41 -3.21 22.04 -8.35
C ASP A 41 -1.99 21.69 -7.48
N LEU A 42 -1.40 20.51 -7.69
CA LEU A 42 -0.29 20.03 -6.90
C LEU A 42 1.00 20.77 -7.25
N THR A 43 1.49 21.59 -6.34
CA THR A 43 2.83 22.16 -6.42
C THR A 43 3.75 21.39 -5.48
N ILE A 44 4.76 20.73 -6.04
CA ILE A 44 5.76 20.03 -5.25
C ILE A 44 6.78 21.06 -4.75
N PRO A 45 6.92 21.29 -3.44
CA PRO A 45 7.93 22.19 -2.91
C PRO A 45 9.33 21.61 -3.11
N TYR A 46 10.33 22.45 -3.19
CA TYR A 46 11.73 21.99 -3.23
C TYR A 46 12.24 21.52 -1.87
N GLU A 47 11.63 22.00 -0.79
CA GLU A 47 12.00 21.67 0.58
C GLU A 47 10.76 21.29 1.39
N MET A 48 10.89 20.28 2.23
CA MET A 48 9.88 19.87 3.19
C MET A 48 10.60 19.34 4.45
N ASP A 49 10.11 19.71 5.61
CA ASP A 49 10.69 19.28 6.91
C ASP A 49 12.18 19.64 7.06
N GLY A 50 12.64 20.72 6.42
CA GLY A 50 14.05 21.11 6.39
C GLY A 50 14.93 20.26 5.46
N ILE A 51 14.32 19.45 4.59
CA ILE A 51 15.00 18.54 3.66
C ILE A 51 14.77 18.99 2.23
N ASP A 52 15.85 19.17 1.47
CA ASP A 52 15.77 19.42 0.02
C ASP A 52 15.33 18.15 -0.70
N LEU A 53 14.10 18.17 -1.23
CA LEU A 53 13.48 17.01 -1.89
C LEU A 53 14.16 16.61 -3.21
N ARG A 54 15.07 17.40 -3.73
CA ARG A 54 15.85 17.09 -4.93
C ARG A 54 17.08 16.26 -4.63
N ASN A 55 17.36 15.99 -3.36
CA ASN A 55 18.52 15.25 -2.88
C ASN A 55 18.09 13.96 -2.17
N TYR A 56 19.06 13.19 -1.69
CA TYR A 56 18.80 11.99 -0.90
C TYR A 56 18.04 12.34 0.38
N GLY A 57 16.97 11.60 0.64
CA GLY A 57 16.18 11.75 1.87
C GLY A 57 16.74 10.97 3.05
N ASN A 58 16.04 11.04 4.17
CA ASN A 58 16.33 10.24 5.35
C ASN A 58 15.98 8.75 5.12
N PRO A 59 16.77 7.82 5.66
CA PRO A 59 16.50 6.38 5.54
C PRO A 59 15.13 5.94 6.06
N GLU A 60 14.54 6.70 6.98
CA GLU A 60 13.23 6.42 7.58
C GLU A 60 12.07 7.09 6.82
N GLY A 61 12.38 7.92 5.85
CA GLY A 61 11.43 8.76 5.11
C GLY A 61 11.24 10.15 5.73
N LEU A 62 10.50 11.00 5.03
CA LEU A 62 10.19 12.36 5.49
C LEU A 62 9.36 12.34 6.77
N PRO A 63 9.65 13.21 7.76
CA PRO A 63 8.87 13.31 8.99
C PRO A 63 7.38 13.52 8.74
N SER A 64 7.00 14.40 7.81
CA SER A 64 5.59 14.64 7.45
C SER A 64 4.92 13.39 6.86
N ALA A 65 5.62 12.64 6.03
CA ALA A 65 5.10 11.39 5.46
C ALA A 65 4.94 10.29 6.53
N ARG A 66 5.89 10.19 7.46
CA ARG A 66 5.81 9.28 8.62
C ARG A 66 4.65 9.65 9.55
N MET A 67 4.45 10.94 9.79
CA MET A 67 3.34 11.45 10.59
C MET A 67 1.98 11.11 9.95
N LEU A 68 1.86 11.31 8.64
CA LEU A 68 0.67 10.90 7.89
C LEU A 68 0.46 9.38 7.98
N GLY A 69 1.50 8.59 7.76
CA GLY A 69 1.47 7.13 7.87
C GLY A 69 1.04 6.66 9.25
N SER A 70 1.59 7.22 10.31
CA SER A 70 1.23 6.88 11.70
C SER A 70 -0.24 7.18 12.01
N SER A 71 -0.76 8.29 11.48
CA SER A 71 -2.17 8.66 11.61
C SER A 71 -3.10 7.66 10.91
N ILE A 72 -2.76 7.24 9.68
CA ILE A 72 -3.55 6.29 8.90
C ILE A 72 -3.50 4.90 9.54
N LEU A 73 -2.31 4.44 9.93
CA LEU A 73 -2.09 3.10 10.49
C LEU A 73 -2.43 3.01 11.98
N LYS A 74 -2.70 4.15 12.64
CA LYS A 74 -2.93 4.26 14.10
C LYS A 74 -1.78 3.65 14.91
N THR A 75 -0.55 3.92 14.49
CA THR A 75 0.69 3.48 15.14
C THR A 75 1.45 4.69 15.69
N ASN A 76 2.53 4.44 16.43
CA ASN A 76 3.41 5.50 16.90
C ASN A 76 4.29 6.03 15.76
N PHE A 77 4.61 7.32 15.79
CA PHE A 77 5.52 7.95 14.82
C PHE A 77 6.88 7.24 14.77
N GLU A 78 7.42 6.87 15.92
CA GLU A 78 8.73 6.20 16.04
C GLU A 78 8.76 4.80 15.41
N GLU A 79 7.60 4.18 15.24
CA GLU A 79 7.44 2.85 14.65
C GLU A 79 7.02 2.90 13.18
N THR A 80 6.88 4.12 12.63
CA THR A 80 6.41 4.32 11.26
C THR A 80 7.54 4.78 10.36
N HIS A 81 7.72 4.09 9.24
CA HIS A 81 8.68 4.43 8.19
C HIS A 81 7.94 4.66 6.88
N ALA A 82 8.36 5.68 6.13
CA ALA A 82 7.81 6.00 4.80
C ALA A 82 8.89 5.66 3.75
N LEU A 83 8.81 4.46 3.22
CA LEU A 83 9.81 3.90 2.33
C LEU A 83 9.13 3.47 1.03
N ASP A 84 9.89 3.36 -0.03
CA ASP A 84 9.53 2.78 -1.33
C ASP A 84 8.05 3.01 -1.77
N ASN A 85 7.80 2.95 -3.04
CA ASN A 85 6.47 3.05 -3.65
C ASN A 85 5.80 1.69 -3.89
N SER A 86 6.45 0.58 -3.55
CA SER A 86 5.97 -0.78 -3.75
C SER A 86 5.83 -1.52 -2.43
N SER A 87 4.59 -1.75 -1.98
CA SER A 87 4.31 -2.55 -0.79
C SER A 87 4.82 -3.99 -0.91
N LEU A 88 4.81 -4.58 -2.12
CA LEU A 88 5.34 -5.92 -2.36
C LEU A 88 6.85 -5.97 -2.14
N THR A 89 7.59 -4.95 -2.61
CA THR A 89 9.04 -4.84 -2.38
C THR A 89 9.35 -4.73 -0.89
N LEU A 90 8.63 -3.87 -0.17
CA LEU A 90 8.81 -3.70 1.27
C LEU A 90 8.52 -5.00 2.04
N MET A 91 7.42 -5.67 1.74
CA MET A 91 7.08 -6.95 2.37
C MET A 91 8.14 -8.01 2.08
N HIS A 92 8.60 -8.11 0.83
CA HIS A 92 9.66 -9.04 0.45
C HIS A 92 10.96 -8.76 1.21
N GLN A 93 11.37 -7.50 1.33
CA GLN A 93 12.56 -7.11 2.09
C GLN A 93 12.45 -7.48 3.57
N ILE A 94 11.30 -7.18 4.20
CA ILE A 94 11.07 -7.51 5.62
C ILE A 94 11.12 -9.02 5.84
N ILE A 95 10.43 -9.79 5.00
CA ILE A 95 10.42 -11.26 5.11
C ILE A 95 11.82 -11.83 4.87
N SER A 96 12.54 -11.32 3.86
CA SER A 96 13.90 -11.75 3.56
C SER A 96 14.86 -11.45 4.72
N CYS A 97 14.78 -10.25 5.30
CA CYS A 97 15.57 -9.92 6.48
C CYS A 97 15.24 -10.83 7.66
N ALA A 98 13.96 -11.07 7.93
CA ALA A 98 13.55 -11.98 9.00
C ALA A 98 14.04 -13.42 8.76
N PHE A 99 13.98 -13.87 7.50
CA PHE A 99 14.37 -15.24 7.14
C PHE A 99 15.88 -15.47 7.23
N PHE A 100 16.68 -14.55 6.68
CA PHE A 100 18.13 -14.74 6.62
C PHE A 100 18.88 -14.19 7.82
N LEU A 101 18.47 -13.04 8.36
CA LEU A 101 19.19 -12.32 9.41
C LEU A 101 18.52 -12.44 10.78
N GLY A 102 17.19 -12.59 10.81
CA GLY A 102 16.39 -12.50 12.02
C GLY A 102 16.15 -11.05 12.46
N PHE A 103 15.31 -10.88 13.46
CA PHE A 103 15.09 -9.58 14.10
C PHE A 103 16.03 -9.38 15.28
N LYS A 104 16.36 -8.14 15.59
CA LYS A 104 17.31 -7.72 16.62
C LYS A 104 17.14 -8.39 17.99
N LYS A 105 15.92 -8.74 18.38
CA LYS A 105 15.61 -9.45 19.64
C LYS A 105 15.66 -10.98 19.50
N SER A 106 15.83 -11.50 18.31
CA SER A 106 15.90 -12.93 18.03
C SER A 106 17.35 -13.33 17.79
N LYS A 107 17.85 -14.28 18.54
CA LYS A 107 19.21 -14.84 18.35
C LYS A 107 19.34 -15.69 17.09
N LEU A 108 18.20 -16.12 16.51
CA LEU A 108 18.16 -16.99 15.34
C LEU A 108 17.27 -16.39 14.26
N SER A 109 17.71 -16.50 13.00
CA SER A 109 16.87 -16.22 11.84
C SER A 109 15.73 -17.26 11.73
N LEU A 110 14.69 -16.95 10.97
CA LEU A 110 13.60 -17.92 10.73
C LEU A 110 14.12 -19.20 10.07
N ARG A 111 15.08 -19.07 9.14
CA ARG A 111 15.74 -20.22 8.52
C ARG A 111 16.42 -21.13 9.53
N GLN A 112 17.16 -20.56 10.47
CA GLN A 112 17.86 -21.33 11.51
C GLN A 112 16.90 -22.02 12.47
N ARG A 113 15.75 -21.40 12.78
CA ARG A 113 14.71 -22.01 13.62
C ARG A 113 14.10 -23.25 12.97
N ASN A 114 13.80 -23.17 11.67
CA ASN A 114 13.22 -24.31 10.94
C ASN A 114 14.19 -25.49 10.75
N LEU A 115 15.51 -25.26 10.91
CA LEU A 115 16.50 -26.33 10.86
C LEU A 115 16.68 -27.03 12.21
N LEU A 116 16.12 -26.48 13.30
CA LEU A 116 16.22 -27.02 14.67
C LEU A 116 14.91 -27.69 15.12
N SER A 117 13.85 -27.63 14.30
CA SER A 117 12.56 -28.33 14.51
C SER A 117 12.48 -29.58 13.64
#